data_b995030a8950b9141699eeaddfd2f79f
#
_entry.id   b995030a8950b9141699eeaddfd2f79f
#
_cell.length_a   1.000
_cell.length_b   1.000
_cell.length_c   1.000
_cell.angle_alpha   90.00
_cell.angle_beta   90.00
_cell.angle_gamma   90.00
#
_symmetry.space_group_name_H-M   'P 1'
#
loop_
_entity.id
_entity.type
_entity.pdbx_description
1 polymer ?
#
loop_
_entity_poly.entity_id
_entity_poly.type
_entity_poly.pdbx_seq_one_letter_code
_entity_poly.pdbx_strand_id
1 'polypeptide(L)'
;FMAVYLFEYFFHTGSPFEGKKMVNRCFLSPEEKELFRAREGRFCMEPGEEENIPVKGIQDKLIQYWNEYPEILQKMFQKAFLDGGRLRELRPTEVDWKQLLVRMAMDYKSCHCGFHGFSYRLLPKENGTFACPKCGKIYYPLTNGMDRILLAEGEKLYECQTGRNPMDKDTVTGLIVENRQKKGLYGIKNVSQGVWRGFYPDGKIKDIPNGQGIPIWNGMSVRFELGEEWNLRLMQQVEERKEDEDEQTV
;
A
#
# COMPACT_ATOMS: atom_id res chain seq x y z
N PHE A 1 5.14 -20.17 14.22
CA PHE A 1 3.82 -20.02 14.87
C PHE A 1 3.13 -18.72 14.41
N MET A 2 3.75 -17.54 14.52
CA MET A 2 3.11 -16.25 14.18
C MET A 2 2.57 -16.18 12.74
N ALA A 3 3.36 -16.61 11.74
CA ALA A 3 2.91 -16.60 10.36
C ALA A 3 1.67 -17.47 10.11
N VAL A 4 1.58 -18.65 10.77
CA VAL A 4 0.40 -19.51 10.69
C VAL A 4 -0.81 -18.82 11.32
N TYR A 5 -0.64 -18.24 12.50
CA TYR A 5 -1.69 -17.48 13.19
C TYR A 5 -2.22 -16.31 12.35
N LEU A 6 -1.30 -15.52 11.75
CA LEU A 6 -1.68 -14.42 10.89
C LEU A 6 -2.40 -14.90 9.63
N PHE A 7 -1.96 -16.02 9.05
CA PHE A 7 -2.62 -16.60 7.88
C PHE A 7 -4.07 -17.01 8.20
N GLU A 8 -4.26 -17.75 9.29
CA GLU A 8 -5.59 -18.17 9.75
C GLU A 8 -6.49 -16.95 10.06
N TYR A 9 -5.93 -15.91 10.67
CA TYR A 9 -6.65 -14.68 11.00
C TYR A 9 -7.08 -13.90 9.74
N PHE A 10 -6.15 -13.65 8.80
CA PHE A 10 -6.44 -12.86 7.61
C PHE A 10 -7.39 -13.57 6.65
N PHE A 11 -7.27 -14.87 6.50
CA PHE A 11 -8.02 -15.60 5.49
C PHE A 11 -9.20 -16.40 6.04
N HIS A 12 -9.46 -16.31 7.36
CA HIS A 12 -10.55 -17.04 8.02
C HIS A 12 -10.60 -18.51 7.64
N THR A 13 -9.46 -19.16 7.61
CA THR A 13 -9.27 -20.54 7.18
C THR A 13 -8.45 -21.30 8.20
N GLY A 14 -8.26 -22.60 7.98
CA GLY A 14 -7.34 -23.41 8.77
C GLY A 14 -5.88 -23.19 8.39
N SER A 15 -5.07 -24.21 8.61
CA SER A 15 -3.64 -24.17 8.36
C SER A 15 -3.29 -23.76 6.92
N PRO A 16 -2.21 -22.96 6.71
CA PRO A 16 -1.72 -22.62 5.36
C PRO A 16 -1.30 -23.81 4.51
N PHE A 17 -1.20 -25.00 5.11
CA PHE A 17 -0.83 -26.24 4.44
C PHE A 17 -2.04 -27.11 4.11
N GLU A 18 -3.24 -26.70 4.46
CA GLU A 18 -4.49 -27.40 4.18
C GLU A 18 -5.05 -26.98 2.81
N GLY A 19 -4.70 -27.70 1.77
CA GLY A 19 -5.28 -27.60 0.45
C GLY A 19 -5.96 -28.90 0.03
N LYS A 20 -6.18 -29.09 -1.27
CA LYS A 20 -6.89 -30.21 -1.88
C LYS A 20 -6.41 -31.57 -1.39
N LYS A 21 -5.11 -31.78 -1.18
CA LYS A 21 -4.54 -33.03 -0.69
C LYS A 21 -5.06 -33.42 0.69
N MET A 22 -5.22 -32.44 1.58
CA MET A 22 -5.71 -32.67 2.94
C MET A 22 -7.23 -32.71 3.00
N VAL A 23 -7.91 -31.82 2.29
CA VAL A 23 -9.38 -31.75 2.27
C VAL A 23 -10.02 -33.02 1.72
N ASN A 24 -9.40 -33.63 0.73
CA ASN A 24 -9.92 -34.84 0.08
C ASN A 24 -9.54 -36.14 0.82
N ARG A 25 -8.85 -36.03 1.98
CA ARG A 25 -8.42 -37.21 2.76
C ARG A 25 -9.19 -37.32 4.07
N CYS A 26 -9.68 -38.50 4.38
CA CYS A 26 -10.19 -38.85 5.70
C CYS A 26 -9.02 -39.24 6.62
N PHE A 27 -8.90 -38.58 7.76
CA PHE A 27 -7.94 -38.90 8.81
C PHE A 27 -8.67 -39.62 9.95
N LEU A 28 -8.09 -40.69 10.46
CA LEU A 28 -8.67 -41.46 11.56
C LEU A 28 -8.42 -40.84 12.92
N SER A 29 -7.39 -39.98 13.01
CA SER A 29 -7.06 -39.24 14.23
C SER A 29 -6.41 -37.86 13.94
N PRO A 30 -6.44 -36.93 14.93
CA PRO A 30 -5.69 -35.67 14.82
C PRO A 30 -4.18 -35.90 14.62
N GLU A 31 -3.61 -36.91 15.24
CA GLU A 31 -2.19 -37.26 15.13
C GLU A 31 -1.82 -37.69 13.72
N GLU A 32 -2.68 -38.49 13.05
CA GLU A 32 -2.49 -38.88 11.66
C GLU A 32 -2.52 -37.63 10.75
N LYS A 33 -3.46 -36.73 10.99
CA LYS A 33 -3.54 -35.45 10.24
C LYS A 33 -2.27 -34.61 10.39
N GLU A 34 -1.75 -34.48 11.62
CA GLU A 34 -0.52 -33.75 11.88
C GLU A 34 0.70 -34.40 11.21
N LEU A 35 0.79 -35.74 11.29
CA LEU A 35 1.88 -36.48 10.65
C LEU A 35 1.85 -36.34 9.13
N PHE A 36 0.66 -36.39 8.52
CA PHE A 36 0.51 -36.18 7.08
C PHE A 36 0.92 -34.75 6.72
N ARG A 37 0.46 -33.72 7.48
CA ARG A 37 0.84 -32.33 7.27
C ARG A 37 2.35 -32.12 7.36
N ALA A 38 3.01 -32.75 8.32
CA ALA A 38 4.46 -32.67 8.48
C ALA A 38 5.24 -33.29 7.30
N ARG A 39 4.71 -34.32 6.66
CA ARG A 39 5.36 -35.05 5.57
C ARG A 39 5.01 -34.53 4.18
N GLU A 40 3.75 -34.19 3.96
CA GLU A 40 3.17 -33.91 2.64
C GLU A 40 2.63 -32.48 2.52
N GLY A 41 2.59 -31.74 3.64
CA GLY A 41 2.02 -30.41 3.68
C GLY A 41 2.84 -29.42 2.86
N ARG A 42 2.23 -28.90 1.77
CA ARG A 42 2.76 -27.80 0.98
C ARG A 42 1.92 -26.57 1.19
N PHE A 43 2.53 -25.41 1.09
CA PHE A 43 1.80 -24.14 1.18
C PHE A 43 0.75 -24.09 0.06
N CYS A 44 -0.53 -24.00 0.44
CA CYS A 44 -1.64 -24.10 -0.52
C CYS A 44 -1.78 -22.89 -1.47
N MET A 45 -1.07 -21.77 -1.17
CA MET A 45 -1.00 -20.58 -2.03
C MET A 45 0.40 -20.41 -2.63
N GLU A 46 1.18 -21.48 -2.76
CA GLU A 46 2.46 -21.48 -3.46
C GLU A 46 2.24 -21.19 -4.96
N PRO A 47 2.98 -20.24 -5.56
CA PRO A 47 2.89 -19.99 -7.00
C PRO A 47 3.23 -21.23 -7.82
N GLY A 48 2.34 -21.62 -8.74
CA GLY A 48 2.53 -22.80 -9.58
C GLY A 48 2.17 -24.14 -8.91
N GLU A 49 1.68 -24.14 -7.65
CA GLU A 49 1.15 -25.36 -7.01
C GLU A 49 -0.17 -25.76 -7.69
N GLU A 50 -0.30 -27.02 -8.07
CA GLU A 50 -1.49 -27.57 -8.73
C GLU A 50 -2.16 -28.69 -7.92
N GLU A 51 -1.40 -29.35 -7.05
CA GLU A 51 -1.86 -30.53 -6.33
C GLU A 51 -2.52 -30.19 -4.98
N ASN A 52 -1.99 -29.14 -4.28
CA ASN A 52 -2.46 -28.74 -2.95
C ASN A 52 -3.13 -27.37 -2.94
N ILE A 53 -3.74 -26.97 -4.06
CA ILE A 53 -4.48 -25.69 -4.16
C ILE A 53 -5.70 -25.64 -3.23
N PRO A 54 -6.19 -24.46 -2.86
CA PRO A 54 -7.45 -24.32 -2.12
C PRO A 54 -8.64 -24.90 -2.87
N VAL A 55 -9.57 -25.48 -2.13
CA VAL A 55 -10.76 -26.16 -2.69
C VAL A 55 -11.94 -25.18 -2.73
N LYS A 56 -12.44 -24.91 -3.93
CA LYS A 56 -13.66 -24.10 -4.13
C LYS A 56 -14.86 -24.81 -3.48
N GLY A 57 -15.70 -24.04 -2.82
CA GLY A 57 -16.85 -24.53 -2.04
C GLY A 57 -16.50 -24.87 -0.58
N ILE A 58 -15.21 -25.00 -0.23
CA ILE A 58 -14.74 -25.28 1.13
C ILE A 58 -13.89 -24.12 1.66
N GLN A 59 -12.98 -23.60 0.83
CA GLN A 59 -12.01 -22.56 1.19
C GLN A 59 -12.26 -21.26 0.40
N ASP A 60 -13.51 -20.95 0.13
CA ASP A 60 -13.88 -19.76 -0.69
C ASP A 60 -13.38 -18.46 -0.11
N LYS A 61 -13.37 -18.32 1.23
CA LYS A 61 -12.83 -17.11 1.90
C LYS A 61 -11.34 -16.94 1.67
N LEU A 62 -10.57 -18.03 1.74
CA LEU A 62 -9.14 -17.98 1.43
C LEU A 62 -8.92 -17.53 -0.02
N ILE A 63 -9.64 -18.13 -0.98
CA ILE A 63 -9.53 -17.82 -2.41
C ILE A 63 -9.89 -16.34 -2.66
N GLN A 64 -10.98 -15.86 -2.04
CA GLN A 64 -11.44 -14.49 -2.18
C GLN A 64 -10.44 -13.51 -1.56
N TYR A 65 -10.13 -13.65 -0.28
CA TYR A 65 -9.33 -12.69 0.48
C TYR A 65 -7.86 -12.67 0.05
N TRP A 66 -7.32 -13.79 -0.44
CA TRP A 66 -5.97 -13.82 -1.00
C TRP A 66 -5.78 -12.77 -2.10
N ASN A 67 -6.80 -12.61 -2.97
CA ASN A 67 -6.78 -11.63 -4.05
C ASN A 67 -7.23 -10.21 -3.61
N GLU A 68 -7.87 -10.11 -2.44
CA GLU A 68 -8.32 -8.83 -1.89
C GLU A 68 -7.27 -8.11 -1.04
N TYR A 69 -6.26 -8.83 -0.55
CA TYR A 69 -5.16 -8.23 0.19
C TYR A 69 -4.02 -7.81 -0.74
N PRO A 70 -3.22 -6.77 -0.34
CA PRO A 70 -2.08 -6.32 -1.13
C PRO A 70 -1.04 -7.42 -1.35
N GLU A 71 -0.41 -7.41 -2.52
CA GLU A 71 0.64 -8.37 -2.91
C GLU A 71 1.78 -8.47 -1.89
N ILE A 72 2.08 -7.37 -1.17
CA ILE A 72 3.11 -7.37 -0.12
C ILE A 72 2.79 -8.35 1.01
N LEU A 73 1.51 -8.56 1.36
CA LEU A 73 1.09 -9.55 2.34
C LEU A 73 1.27 -10.97 1.79
N GLN A 74 0.87 -11.20 0.53
CA GLN A 74 1.05 -12.49 -0.13
C GLN A 74 2.55 -12.87 -0.19
N LYS A 75 3.41 -11.95 -0.60
CA LYS A 75 4.88 -12.14 -0.63
C LYS A 75 5.46 -12.46 0.75
N MET A 76 4.94 -11.82 1.80
CA MET A 76 5.39 -12.11 3.16
C MET A 76 5.03 -13.53 3.61
N PHE A 77 3.84 -14.01 3.28
CA PHE A 77 3.45 -15.40 3.54
C PHE A 77 4.26 -16.39 2.70
N GLN A 78 4.49 -16.10 1.43
CA GLN A 78 5.37 -16.90 0.56
C GLN A 78 6.79 -16.99 1.16
N LYS A 79 7.37 -15.87 1.55
CA LYS A 79 8.67 -15.85 2.25
C LYS A 79 8.65 -16.70 3.52
N ALA A 80 7.58 -16.60 4.32
CA ALA A 80 7.48 -17.35 5.58
C ALA A 80 7.37 -18.87 5.38
N PHE A 81 6.59 -19.31 4.38
CA PHE A 81 6.25 -20.74 4.21
C PHE A 81 7.09 -21.45 3.15
N LEU A 82 7.63 -20.76 2.16
CA LEU A 82 8.51 -21.33 1.15
C LEU A 82 9.97 -21.19 1.56
N ASP A 83 10.49 -19.97 1.63
CA ASP A 83 11.89 -19.74 1.97
C ASP A 83 12.19 -20.10 3.43
N GLY A 84 11.41 -19.54 4.36
CA GLY A 84 11.51 -19.81 5.80
C GLY A 84 11.08 -21.25 6.19
N GLY A 85 10.38 -21.97 5.32
CA GLY A 85 10.11 -23.39 5.47
C GLY A 85 11.35 -24.23 5.22
N ARG A 86 12.19 -23.82 4.25
CA ARG A 86 13.45 -24.49 3.89
C ARG A 86 14.59 -24.09 4.80
N LEU A 87 14.73 -22.77 5.07
CA LEU A 87 15.83 -22.20 5.86
C LEU A 87 15.26 -21.31 6.97
N ARG A 88 15.54 -21.68 8.21
CA ARG A 88 14.97 -21.01 9.40
C ARG A 88 15.35 -19.53 9.48
N GLU A 89 16.54 -19.18 9.07
CA GLU A 89 17.08 -17.82 9.05
C GLU A 89 16.38 -16.88 8.05
N LEU A 90 15.67 -17.44 7.06
CA LEU A 90 14.89 -16.66 6.09
C LEU A 90 13.47 -16.36 6.58
N ARG A 91 13.07 -16.88 7.74
CA ARG A 91 11.74 -16.61 8.31
C ARG A 91 11.58 -15.15 8.66
N PRO A 92 10.48 -14.51 8.26
CA PRO A 92 10.18 -13.15 8.69
C PRO A 92 10.14 -13.05 10.22
N THR A 93 10.78 -12.02 10.73
CA THR A 93 10.81 -11.70 12.16
C THR A 93 9.52 -11.00 12.59
N GLU A 94 9.32 -10.82 13.89
CA GLU A 94 8.22 -10.00 14.42
C GLU A 94 8.29 -8.56 13.93
N VAL A 95 9.50 -8.03 13.76
CA VAL A 95 9.72 -6.68 13.24
C VAL A 95 9.27 -6.58 11.78
N ASP A 96 9.61 -7.57 10.94
CA ASP A 96 9.18 -7.62 9.54
C ASP A 96 7.64 -7.62 9.44
N TRP A 97 6.98 -8.46 10.24
CA TRP A 97 5.51 -8.52 10.28
C TRP A 97 4.90 -7.20 10.75
N LYS A 98 5.45 -6.59 11.81
CA LYS A 98 4.95 -5.32 12.32
C LYS A 98 5.10 -4.21 11.27
N GLN A 99 6.25 -4.11 10.60
CA GLN A 99 6.47 -3.14 9.52
C GLN A 99 5.48 -3.34 8.37
N LEU A 100 5.27 -4.59 7.95
CA LEU A 100 4.28 -4.90 6.92
C LEU A 100 2.89 -4.41 7.31
N LEU A 101 2.44 -4.72 8.53
CA LEU A 101 1.11 -4.35 9.00
C LEU A 101 0.94 -2.83 9.11
N VAL A 102 1.97 -2.10 9.54
CA VAL A 102 1.97 -0.64 9.55
C VAL A 102 1.87 -0.10 8.12
N ARG A 103 2.65 -0.63 7.18
CA ARG A 103 2.56 -0.22 5.76
C ARG A 103 1.17 -0.48 5.18
N MET A 104 0.57 -1.64 5.45
CA MET A 104 -0.80 -1.95 5.03
C MET A 104 -1.82 -1.00 5.63
N ALA A 105 -1.68 -0.65 6.92
CA ALA A 105 -2.56 0.31 7.58
C ALA A 105 -2.47 1.71 6.94
N MET A 106 -1.29 2.16 6.54
CA MET A 106 -1.09 3.44 5.84
C MET A 106 -1.61 3.41 4.40
N ASP A 107 -1.57 2.26 3.75
CA ASP A 107 -2.10 2.09 2.39
C ASP A 107 -3.63 1.96 2.34
N TYR A 108 -4.26 1.61 3.45
CA TYR A 108 -5.72 1.48 3.53
C TYR A 108 -6.39 2.86 3.58
N LYS A 109 -7.32 3.12 2.65
CA LYS A 109 -8.02 4.40 2.52
C LYS A 109 -9.47 4.29 2.97
N SER A 110 -9.87 5.27 3.77
CA SER A 110 -11.25 5.46 4.22
C SER A 110 -11.74 6.81 3.70
N CYS A 111 -12.68 6.79 2.77
CA CYS A 111 -13.24 8.00 2.19
C CYS A 111 -14.55 8.39 2.88
N HIS A 112 -14.80 9.69 3.03
CA HIS A 112 -16.04 10.22 3.64
C HIS A 112 -17.34 9.72 2.96
N CYS A 113 -17.26 9.27 1.70
CA CYS A 113 -18.39 8.69 0.97
C CYS A 113 -18.71 7.23 1.36
N GLY A 114 -17.98 6.66 2.31
CA GLY A 114 -18.13 5.27 2.73
C GLY A 114 -17.40 4.26 1.81
N PHE A 115 -16.44 4.71 1.00
CA PHE A 115 -15.48 3.80 0.36
C PHE A 115 -14.40 3.43 1.37
N HIS A 116 -14.08 2.14 1.44
CA HIS A 116 -12.99 1.59 2.24
C HIS A 116 -12.22 0.58 1.40
N GLY A 117 -10.89 0.67 1.40
CA GLY A 117 -10.05 -0.27 0.64
C GLY A 117 -8.59 0.17 0.52
N PHE A 118 -7.75 -0.74 0.08
CA PHE A 118 -6.36 -0.45 -0.21
C PHE A 118 -6.21 0.47 -1.43
N SER A 119 -5.09 1.16 -1.52
CA SER A 119 -4.82 2.17 -2.55
C SER A 119 -4.94 1.65 -3.99
N TYR A 120 -4.67 0.36 -4.22
CA TYR A 120 -4.82 -0.26 -5.55
C TYR A 120 -6.27 -0.36 -6.05
N ARG A 121 -7.26 -0.18 -5.16
CA ARG A 121 -8.68 -0.11 -5.52
C ARG A 121 -9.14 1.29 -5.96
N LEU A 122 -8.28 2.29 -5.87
CA LEU A 122 -8.55 3.62 -6.41
C LEU A 122 -8.40 3.58 -7.94
N LEU A 123 -9.20 4.38 -8.63
CA LEU A 123 -9.17 4.46 -10.09
C LEU A 123 -8.00 5.33 -10.56
N PRO A 124 -7.06 4.81 -11.35
CA PRO A 124 -6.02 5.62 -11.94
C PRO A 124 -6.63 6.60 -12.96
N LYS A 125 -6.05 7.80 -13.03
CA LYS A 125 -6.39 8.84 -14.00
C LYS A 125 -5.23 9.08 -14.97
N GLU A 126 -5.53 9.54 -16.19
CA GLU A 126 -4.55 9.81 -17.23
C GLU A 126 -3.44 10.77 -16.81
N ASN A 127 -3.76 11.73 -15.94
CA ASN A 127 -2.79 12.68 -15.39
C ASN A 127 -1.92 12.09 -14.26
N GLY A 128 -2.02 10.79 -13.97
CA GLY A 128 -1.24 10.12 -12.92
C GLY A 128 -1.79 10.26 -11.50
N THR A 129 -2.93 10.96 -11.31
CA THR A 129 -3.63 10.95 -10.03
C THR A 129 -4.48 9.69 -9.88
N PHE A 130 -5.05 9.51 -8.70
CA PHE A 130 -6.01 8.44 -8.41
C PHE A 130 -7.33 9.03 -7.94
N ALA A 131 -8.43 8.34 -8.17
CA ALA A 131 -9.74 8.79 -7.71
C ALA A 131 -10.47 7.72 -6.90
N CYS A 132 -11.21 8.16 -5.89
CA CYS A 132 -12.14 7.30 -5.18
C CYS A 132 -13.19 6.74 -6.16
N PRO A 133 -13.40 5.42 -6.24
CA PRO A 133 -14.36 4.82 -7.18
C PRO A 133 -15.80 5.20 -6.88
N LYS A 134 -16.11 5.67 -5.66
CA LYS A 134 -17.47 5.99 -5.24
C LYS A 134 -17.82 7.48 -5.40
N CYS A 135 -16.91 8.40 -5.10
CA CYS A 135 -17.21 9.84 -5.11
C CYS A 135 -16.27 10.70 -5.96
N GLY A 136 -15.24 10.11 -6.57
CA GLY A 136 -14.30 10.84 -7.40
C GLY A 136 -13.25 11.67 -6.63
N LYS A 137 -13.21 11.64 -5.27
CA LYS A 137 -12.18 12.35 -4.50
C LYS A 137 -10.78 12.02 -5.04
N ILE A 138 -9.99 13.05 -5.34
CA ILE A 138 -8.67 12.90 -5.96
C ILE A 138 -7.59 12.67 -4.91
N TYR A 139 -6.68 11.75 -5.24
CA TYR A 139 -5.48 11.44 -4.48
C TYR A 139 -4.25 11.69 -5.34
N TYR A 140 -3.29 12.46 -4.81
CA TYR A 140 -2.05 12.83 -5.47
C TYR A 140 -0.92 11.89 -5.01
N PRO A 141 -0.23 11.17 -5.92
CA PRO A 141 0.84 10.26 -5.54
C PRO A 141 2.12 11.03 -5.26
N LEU A 142 2.63 10.94 -4.03
CA LEU A 142 3.96 11.34 -3.65
C LEU A 142 4.83 10.08 -3.57
N THR A 143 5.94 10.00 -4.29
CA THR A 143 6.78 8.80 -4.39
C THR A 143 8.26 9.10 -4.20
N ASN A 144 8.99 8.17 -3.59
CA ASN A 144 10.46 8.16 -3.54
C ASN A 144 11.07 7.16 -4.54
N GLY A 145 10.26 6.58 -5.42
CA GLY A 145 10.67 5.54 -6.38
C GLY A 145 10.41 4.10 -5.90
N MET A 146 10.44 3.84 -4.60
CA MET A 146 10.13 2.54 -4.02
C MET A 146 8.75 2.51 -3.37
N ASP A 147 8.44 3.55 -2.62
CA ASP A 147 7.19 3.68 -1.87
C ASP A 147 6.33 4.83 -2.41
N ARG A 148 5.04 4.77 -2.11
CA ARG A 148 4.06 5.78 -2.52
C ARG A 148 3.17 6.18 -1.35
N ILE A 149 3.01 7.49 -1.16
CA ILE A 149 2.05 8.08 -0.24
C ILE A 149 0.97 8.76 -1.09
N LEU A 150 -0.29 8.52 -0.80
CA LEU A 150 -1.41 9.16 -1.48
C LEU A 150 -1.92 10.33 -0.64
N LEU A 151 -1.82 11.52 -1.21
CA LEU A 151 -2.20 12.79 -0.57
C LEU A 151 -3.59 13.18 -1.04
N ALA A 152 -4.51 13.42 -0.13
CA ALA A 152 -5.83 13.97 -0.43
C ALA A 152 -6.29 14.89 0.70
N GLU A 153 -7.26 15.75 0.42
CA GLU A 153 -7.84 16.63 1.42
C GLU A 153 -8.24 15.87 2.69
N GLY A 154 -7.82 16.39 3.84
CA GLY A 154 -8.10 15.82 5.15
C GLY A 154 -7.26 14.60 5.53
N GLU A 155 -6.41 14.08 4.61
CA GLU A 155 -5.47 13.01 4.94
C GLU A 155 -4.35 13.56 5.83
N LYS A 156 -3.76 12.64 6.61
CA LYS A 156 -2.64 12.92 7.52
C LYS A 156 -1.42 12.15 7.09
N LEU A 157 -0.26 12.69 7.36
CA LEU A 157 1.01 11.96 7.31
C LEU A 157 1.44 11.61 8.73
N TYR A 158 2.06 10.46 8.86
CA TYR A 158 2.47 9.92 10.15
C TYR A 158 3.97 9.71 10.21
N GLU A 159 4.48 9.58 11.42
CA GLU A 159 5.90 9.39 11.71
C GLU A 159 6.50 8.19 10.93
N CYS A 160 5.76 7.09 10.80
CA CYS A 160 6.19 5.93 10.01
C CYS A 160 6.37 6.21 8.51
N GLN A 161 5.84 7.32 7.99
CA GLN A 161 5.94 7.70 6.57
C GLN A 161 6.99 8.80 6.34
N THR A 162 7.23 9.65 7.31
CA THR A 162 8.01 10.88 7.13
C THR A 162 9.13 11.06 8.16
N GLY A 163 9.05 10.35 9.27
CA GLY A 163 9.96 10.45 10.41
C GLY A 163 10.95 9.29 10.50
N ARG A 164 11.54 9.11 11.66
CA ARG A 164 12.61 8.13 11.91
C ARG A 164 12.10 6.79 12.45
N ASN A 165 10.85 6.74 12.92
CA ASN A 165 10.27 5.52 13.50
C ASN A 165 9.27 4.87 12.53
N PRO A 166 9.69 3.84 11.75
CA PRO A 166 8.82 3.17 10.79
C PRO A 166 7.67 2.37 11.42
N MET A 167 7.62 2.30 12.76
CA MET A 167 6.57 1.61 13.51
C MET A 167 5.54 2.56 14.11
N ASP A 168 5.77 3.87 14.09
CA ASP A 168 4.88 4.86 14.68
C ASP A 168 3.84 5.35 13.66
N LYS A 169 2.69 4.71 13.68
CA LYS A 169 1.52 5.04 12.85
C LYS A 169 0.55 6.03 13.51
N ASP A 170 0.85 6.49 14.73
CA ASP A 170 -0.07 7.28 15.53
C ASP A 170 0.35 8.75 15.64
N THR A 171 1.66 9.04 15.63
CA THR A 171 2.18 10.40 15.67
C THR A 171 2.01 11.09 14.31
N VAL A 172 1.17 12.13 14.27
CA VAL A 172 0.91 12.94 13.07
C VAL A 172 2.06 13.91 12.84
N THR A 173 2.64 13.87 11.65
CA THR A 173 3.76 14.73 11.24
C THR A 173 3.37 15.73 10.16
N GLY A 174 2.32 15.42 9.37
CA GLY A 174 1.85 16.30 8.31
C GLY A 174 0.33 16.29 8.16
N LEU A 175 -0.20 17.41 7.67
CA LEU A 175 -1.62 17.58 7.36
C LEU A 175 -1.79 18.04 5.92
N ILE A 176 -2.73 17.42 5.20
CA ILE A 176 -3.11 17.91 3.88
C ILE A 176 -4.22 18.91 4.05
N VAL A 177 -3.91 20.16 3.75
CA VAL A 177 -4.80 21.31 3.99
C VAL A 177 -5.10 22.09 2.70
N GLU A 178 -6.32 22.57 2.57
CA GLU A 178 -6.69 23.47 1.48
C GLU A 178 -6.11 24.87 1.72
N ASN A 179 -5.72 25.54 0.65
CA ASN A 179 -5.24 26.92 0.70
C ASN A 179 -6.40 27.85 1.02
N ARG A 180 -6.25 28.69 2.06
CA ARG A 180 -7.31 29.60 2.52
C ARG A 180 -7.70 30.66 1.49
N GLN A 181 -6.77 31.05 0.61
CA GLN A 181 -6.98 32.12 -0.37
C GLN A 181 -7.39 31.58 -1.75
N LYS A 182 -7.04 30.32 -2.07
CA LYS A 182 -7.29 29.71 -3.38
C LYS A 182 -7.91 28.35 -3.17
N LYS A 183 -9.24 28.27 -3.28
CA LYS A 183 -10.00 27.00 -3.22
C LYS A 183 -9.52 26.02 -4.28
N GLY A 184 -9.49 24.74 -3.93
CA GLY A 184 -9.03 23.66 -4.79
C GLY A 184 -7.51 23.48 -4.85
N LEU A 185 -6.74 24.37 -4.21
CA LEU A 185 -5.29 24.18 -4.06
C LEU A 185 -4.99 23.62 -2.67
N TYR A 186 -4.26 22.53 -2.65
CA TYR A 186 -3.87 21.84 -1.43
C TYR A 186 -2.38 21.98 -1.15
N GLY A 187 -1.99 21.82 0.10
CA GLY A 187 -0.60 21.80 0.53
C GLY A 187 -0.37 20.78 1.64
N ILE A 188 0.88 20.38 1.81
CA ILE A 188 1.33 19.55 2.93
C ILE A 188 1.85 20.51 4.00
N LYS A 189 1.16 20.59 5.14
CA LYS A 189 1.58 21.38 6.30
C LYS A 189 2.42 20.50 7.21
N ASN A 190 3.63 20.95 7.54
CA ASN A 190 4.47 20.31 8.55
C ASN A 190 3.92 20.60 9.95
N VAL A 191 3.65 19.54 10.70
CA VAL A 191 3.27 19.61 12.13
C VAL A 191 4.21 18.77 13.01
N SER A 192 5.31 18.26 12.42
CA SER A 192 6.35 17.56 13.15
C SER A 192 7.25 18.55 13.92
N GLN A 193 8.14 18.00 14.72
CA GLN A 193 9.16 18.78 15.45
C GLN A 193 10.36 19.15 14.55
N GLY A 194 10.52 18.45 13.43
CA GLY A 194 11.63 18.62 12.51
C GLY A 194 11.36 19.65 11.41
N VAL A 195 12.43 19.99 10.70
CA VAL A 195 12.36 20.87 9.53
C VAL A 195 12.42 20.02 8.27
N TRP A 196 11.42 20.15 7.41
CA TRP A 196 11.42 19.55 6.09
C TRP A 196 12.07 20.48 5.07
N ARG A 197 12.47 19.95 3.93
CA ARG A 197 12.99 20.76 2.82
C ARG A 197 12.15 20.56 1.59
N GLY A 198 11.58 21.66 1.07
CA GLY A 198 10.75 21.66 -0.13
C GLY A 198 11.55 22.14 -1.34
N PHE A 199 11.37 21.45 -2.47
CA PHE A 199 11.94 21.78 -3.76
C PHE A 199 10.80 22.13 -4.71
N TYR A 200 10.90 23.29 -5.34
CA TYR A 200 9.85 23.85 -6.17
C TYR A 200 10.20 23.71 -7.66
N PRO A 201 9.22 23.64 -8.57
CA PRO A 201 9.48 23.49 -10.01
C PRO A 201 10.31 24.63 -10.61
N ASP A 202 10.31 25.81 -10.00
CA ASP A 202 11.12 26.98 -10.41
C ASP A 202 12.57 26.92 -9.88
N GLY A 203 12.98 25.80 -9.31
CA GLY A 203 14.31 25.57 -8.76
C GLY A 203 14.52 26.15 -7.35
N LYS A 204 13.53 26.80 -6.76
CA LYS A 204 13.64 27.30 -5.38
C LYS A 204 13.64 26.17 -4.38
N ILE A 205 14.47 26.32 -3.35
CA ILE A 205 14.55 25.42 -2.21
C ILE A 205 14.15 26.22 -0.97
N LYS A 206 13.27 25.65 -0.13
CA LYS A 206 12.85 26.27 1.12
C LYS A 206 12.82 25.27 2.26
N ASP A 207 13.27 25.69 3.42
CA ASP A 207 13.03 24.97 4.66
C ASP A 207 11.57 25.19 5.09
N ILE A 208 10.95 24.10 5.56
CA ILE A 208 9.55 24.04 5.97
C ILE A 208 9.52 23.64 7.45
N PRO A 209 9.68 24.58 8.38
CA PRO A 209 9.57 24.32 9.81
C PRO A 209 8.13 24.02 10.21
N ASN A 210 7.94 23.60 11.46
CA ASN A 210 6.61 23.38 12.03
C ASN A 210 5.67 24.57 11.74
N GLY A 211 4.44 24.25 11.36
CA GLY A 211 3.40 25.23 11.04
C GLY A 211 3.42 25.76 9.59
N GLN A 212 4.52 25.59 8.86
CA GLN A 212 4.61 25.96 7.43
C GLN A 212 4.27 24.79 6.53
N GLY A 213 4.11 25.03 5.22
CA GLY A 213 3.75 24.01 4.26
C GLY A 213 4.30 24.23 2.86
N ILE A 214 4.22 23.17 2.06
CA ILE A 214 4.55 23.15 0.63
C ILE A 214 3.28 22.86 -0.17
N PRO A 215 2.98 23.62 -1.24
CA PRO A 215 1.82 23.33 -2.08
C PRO A 215 2.00 22.01 -2.85
N ILE A 216 0.88 21.28 -3.02
CA ILE A 216 0.80 20.07 -3.81
C ILE A 216 0.59 20.47 -5.27
N TRP A 217 1.65 20.43 -6.08
CA TRP A 217 1.60 20.69 -7.50
C TRP A 217 2.60 19.84 -8.27
N ASN A 218 2.40 19.74 -9.56
CA ASN A 218 3.26 18.94 -10.41
C ASN A 218 4.71 19.43 -10.39
N GLY A 219 5.66 18.51 -10.23
CA GLY A 219 7.09 18.80 -10.19
C GLY A 219 7.62 19.28 -8.84
N MET A 220 6.77 19.31 -7.79
CA MET A 220 7.29 19.53 -6.44
C MET A 220 8.00 18.30 -5.90
N SER A 221 8.98 18.49 -5.04
CA SER A 221 9.46 17.44 -4.16
C SER A 221 9.65 17.93 -2.73
N VAL A 222 9.64 17.01 -1.81
CA VAL A 222 9.83 17.26 -0.39
C VAL A 222 10.76 16.21 0.22
N ARG A 223 11.71 16.68 1.01
CA ARG A 223 12.56 15.83 1.83
C ARG A 223 12.12 15.96 3.28
N PHE A 224 11.62 14.85 3.81
CA PHE A 224 11.26 14.73 5.23
C PHE A 224 12.50 14.48 6.10
N GLU A 225 12.32 14.25 7.39
CA GLU A 225 13.43 14.05 8.34
C GLU A 225 14.34 12.85 8.04
N LEU A 226 13.82 11.80 7.38
CA LEU A 226 14.59 10.61 6.98
C LEU A 226 15.59 10.87 5.85
N GLY A 227 15.60 12.07 5.28
CA GLY A 227 16.54 12.43 4.23
C GLY A 227 16.21 11.93 2.83
N GLU A 228 15.21 11.08 2.66
CA GLU A 228 14.73 10.68 1.34
C GLU A 228 13.91 11.78 0.69
N GLU A 229 14.08 11.93 -0.63
CA GLU A 229 13.33 12.89 -1.42
C GLU A 229 12.10 12.24 -2.04
N TRP A 230 10.95 12.80 -1.74
CA TRP A 230 9.66 12.38 -2.26
C TRP A 230 9.20 13.35 -3.34
N ASN A 231 8.84 12.81 -4.50
CA ASN A 231 8.51 13.56 -5.69
C ASN A 231 7.04 13.41 -6.04
N LEU A 232 6.42 14.49 -6.48
CA LEU A 232 5.10 14.48 -7.08
C LEU A 232 5.24 14.81 -8.58
N ARG A 233 5.06 13.80 -9.43
CA ARG A 233 5.10 13.93 -10.88
C ARG A 233 3.76 13.51 -11.45
N LEU A 234 3.05 14.44 -12.02
CA LEU A 234 1.81 14.20 -12.77
C LEU A 234 2.13 14.21 -14.25
N MET A 235 1.46 13.36 -15.02
CA MET A 235 1.53 13.41 -16.47
C MET A 235 0.86 14.72 -16.92
N GLN A 236 1.53 15.52 -17.74
CA GLN A 236 0.89 16.66 -18.40
C GLN A 236 -0.04 16.10 -19.46
N GLN A 237 -1.28 16.56 -19.50
CA GLN A 237 -2.09 16.40 -20.71
C GLN A 237 -1.37 17.16 -21.81
N VAL A 238 -1.03 16.49 -22.89
CA VAL A 238 -0.61 17.16 -24.13
C VAL A 238 -1.87 17.89 -24.59
N GLU A 239 -1.93 19.20 -24.39
CA GLU A 239 -2.89 20.03 -25.08
C GLU A 239 -2.61 19.84 -26.57
N GLU A 240 -3.50 19.12 -27.26
CA GLU A 240 -3.54 19.15 -28.72
C GLU A 240 -3.72 20.62 -29.10
N ARG A 241 -2.65 21.24 -29.60
CA ARG A 241 -2.75 22.52 -30.29
C ARG A 241 -3.69 22.24 -31.47
N LYS A 242 -4.90 22.78 -31.40
CA LYS A 242 -5.70 22.98 -32.59
C LYS A 242 -4.88 23.91 -33.46
N GLU A 243 -4.25 23.37 -34.50
CA GLU A 243 -3.77 24.14 -35.62
C GLU A 243 -5.01 24.78 -36.25
N ASP A 244 -5.20 26.06 -36.02
CA ASP A 244 -6.14 26.87 -36.78
C ASP A 244 -5.65 26.83 -38.24
N GLU A 245 -6.28 25.96 -39.03
CA GLU A 245 -6.23 26.07 -40.47
C GLU A 245 -6.92 27.39 -40.85
N ASP A 246 -6.17 28.48 -40.88
CA ASP A 246 -6.57 29.67 -41.62
C ASP A 246 -6.62 29.33 -43.11
N GLU A 247 -7.82 29.09 -43.58
CA GLU A 247 -8.18 29.17 -44.99
C GLU A 247 -7.84 30.55 -45.51
N GLN A 248 -6.72 30.68 -46.23
CA GLN A 248 -6.54 31.79 -47.15
C GLN A 248 -7.15 31.39 -48.46
N THR A 249 -8.41 31.83 -48.66
CA THR A 249 -9.05 31.96 -49.97
C THR A 249 -8.45 33.15 -50.69
N VAL A 250 -7.90 32.93 -51.90
CA VAL A 250 -7.89 33.91 -52.99
C VAL A 250 -8.30 33.20 -54.27
#